data_8b2b8756270fd40cdd2dd07a744b20c4
#
_entry.id   8b2b8756270fd40cdd2dd07a744b20c4
#
_cell.length_a   1.000
_cell.length_b   1.000
_cell.length_c   1.000
_cell.angle_alpha   90.00
_cell.angle_beta   90.00
_cell.angle_gamma   90.00
#
_symmetry.space_group_name_H-M   'P 1'
#
loop_
_entity.id
_entity.type
_entity.pdbx_description
1 polymer ?
#
loop_
_entity_poly.entity_id
_entity_poly.type
_entity_poly.pdbx_seq_one_letter_code
_entity_poly.pdbx_strand_id
1 'polypeptide(L)'
;WTWPGREGEVTPIFVYTNYPEAELFINGKSQGRQRKDRSIKIEDTENEDSQKAFTRQKRYRLMWMDTKYEPGEVKVVAYDDAGKAVATQTVHTAGRAHHLELSADRTTISPDGKDISFVTVRVVDKDGNLVPDDGRLLKFKVTGAGSFRAAASGNPASLDAFHLPQH
;
A
#
# COMPACT_ATOMS: atom_id res chain seq x y z
N TRP A 1 6.30 -3.49 3.13
CA TRP A 1 7.35 -3.45 4.15
C TRP A 1 8.59 -4.20 3.66
N THR A 2 9.17 -3.74 2.54
CA THR A 2 10.34 -4.37 1.91
C THR A 2 11.33 -3.27 1.53
N TRP A 3 12.41 -3.14 2.30
CA TRP A 3 13.43 -2.09 2.14
C TRP A 3 14.83 -2.70 2.32
N PRO A 4 15.30 -3.54 1.36
CA PRO A 4 16.59 -4.21 1.48
C PRO A 4 17.72 -3.18 1.64
N GLY A 5 18.62 -3.46 2.58
CA GLY A 5 19.77 -2.59 2.89
C GLY A 5 19.46 -1.42 3.83
N ARG A 6 18.25 -1.34 4.38
CA ARG A 6 17.87 -0.29 5.35
C ARG A 6 17.61 -0.83 6.76
N GLU A 7 18.08 -2.02 7.06
CA GLU A 7 17.91 -2.66 8.36
C GLU A 7 18.44 -1.77 9.48
N GLY A 8 17.61 -1.49 10.48
CA GLY A 8 17.92 -0.62 11.61
C GLY A 8 17.77 0.88 11.37
N GLU A 9 17.54 1.31 10.13
CA GLU A 9 17.28 2.72 9.82
C GLU A 9 15.88 3.15 10.26
N VAL A 10 15.76 4.42 10.65
CA VAL A 10 14.47 5.01 10.98
C VAL A 10 13.57 5.01 9.75
N THR A 11 12.43 4.36 9.87
CA THR A 11 11.42 4.23 8.81
C THR A 11 10.05 4.54 9.41
N PRO A 12 9.58 5.79 9.30
CA PRO A 12 8.29 6.20 9.86
C PRO A 12 7.13 5.42 9.28
N ILE A 13 6.16 5.06 10.13
CA ILE A 13 4.95 4.36 9.73
C ILE A 13 3.74 5.24 9.98
N PHE A 14 2.94 5.43 8.94
CA PHE A 14 1.69 6.17 8.97
C PHE A 14 0.51 5.21 8.81
N VAL A 15 -0.47 5.34 9.70
CA VAL A 15 -1.68 4.51 9.67
C VAL A 15 -2.92 5.38 9.44
N TYR A 16 -3.62 5.07 8.37
CA TYR A 16 -4.90 5.68 8.01
C TYR A 16 -6.02 4.71 8.36
N THR A 17 -6.93 5.14 9.18
CA THR A 17 -8.07 4.33 9.64
C THR A 17 -9.26 5.23 9.96
N ASN A 18 -10.48 4.73 9.86
CA ASN A 18 -11.68 5.42 10.35
C ASN A 18 -11.80 5.36 11.89
N TYR A 19 -11.11 4.41 12.51
CA TYR A 19 -11.14 4.24 13.95
C TYR A 19 -10.26 5.26 14.68
N PRO A 20 -10.59 5.57 15.95
CA PRO A 20 -9.89 6.60 16.72
C PRO A 20 -8.48 6.21 17.14
N GLU A 21 -8.21 4.92 17.23
CA GLU A 21 -7.02 4.41 17.89
C GLU A 21 -6.45 3.18 17.18
N ALA A 22 -5.14 3.02 17.21
CA ALA A 22 -4.49 1.79 16.75
C ALA A 22 -3.18 1.52 17.51
N GLU A 23 -2.76 0.26 17.49
CA GLU A 23 -1.48 -0.21 17.99
C GLU A 23 -0.68 -0.84 16.85
N LEU A 24 0.58 -0.46 16.78
CA LEU A 24 1.52 -0.94 15.77
C LEU A 24 2.40 -2.04 16.39
N PHE A 25 2.63 -3.10 15.62
CA PHE A 25 3.55 -4.17 15.98
C PHE A 25 4.56 -4.38 14.84
N ILE A 26 5.83 -4.55 15.19
CA ILE A 26 6.89 -5.00 14.28
C ILE A 26 7.44 -6.32 14.84
N ASN A 27 7.36 -7.38 14.05
CA ASN A 27 7.75 -8.74 14.45
C ASN A 27 7.14 -9.16 15.79
N GLY A 28 5.86 -8.86 16.00
CA GLY A 28 5.13 -9.16 17.25
C GLY A 28 5.41 -8.22 18.42
N LYS A 29 6.41 -7.32 18.31
CA LYS A 29 6.75 -6.36 19.36
C LYS A 29 5.94 -5.08 19.20
N SER A 30 5.18 -4.69 20.23
CA SER A 30 4.41 -3.43 20.21
C SER A 30 5.34 -2.21 20.13
N GLN A 31 4.99 -1.30 19.25
CA GLN A 31 5.57 0.03 19.08
C GLN A 31 4.75 1.11 19.79
N GLY A 32 3.79 0.67 20.60
CA GLY A 32 2.88 1.51 21.34
C GLY A 32 1.55 1.74 20.62
N ARG A 33 0.57 2.11 21.43
CA ARG A 33 -0.79 2.42 21.02
C ARG A 33 -0.94 3.94 20.92
N GLN A 34 -1.57 4.41 19.85
CA GLN A 34 -1.79 5.83 19.61
C GLN A 34 -3.25 6.11 19.33
N ARG A 35 -3.69 7.33 19.70
CA ARG A 35 -5.02 7.84 19.45
C ARG A 35 -4.95 9.12 18.62
N LYS A 36 -5.89 9.28 17.67
CA LYS A 36 -6.04 10.50 16.89
C LYS A 36 -6.40 11.67 17.81
N ASP A 37 -5.74 12.79 17.61
CA ASP A 37 -6.08 14.02 18.33
C ASP A 37 -7.17 14.80 17.60
N ARG A 38 -8.41 14.54 17.94
CA ARG A 38 -9.57 15.22 17.36
C ARG A 38 -9.79 16.64 17.89
N SER A 39 -9.04 17.07 18.92
CA SER A 39 -9.12 18.43 19.49
C SER A 39 -8.43 19.45 18.61
N ILE A 40 -7.49 19.02 17.76
CA ILE A 40 -6.77 19.90 16.82
C ILE A 40 -7.77 20.56 15.87
N LYS A 41 -7.85 21.90 15.91
CA LYS A 41 -8.70 22.68 15.01
C LYS A 41 -8.12 22.70 13.60
N ILE A 42 -9.02 22.74 12.62
CA ILE A 42 -8.67 22.99 11.21
C ILE A 42 -8.79 24.52 11.07
N GLU A 43 -7.66 25.20 11.14
CA GLU A 43 -7.57 26.63 10.86
C GLU A 43 -7.17 26.83 9.40
N ASP A 44 -7.41 28.04 8.90
CA ASP A 44 -7.02 28.41 7.54
C ASP A 44 -5.50 28.27 7.34
N THR A 45 -5.10 27.66 6.23
CA THR A 45 -3.75 27.14 6.04
C THR A 45 -2.83 28.03 5.22
N GLU A 46 -3.31 29.21 4.82
CA GLU A 46 -2.57 30.11 3.91
C GLU A 46 -1.17 30.53 4.43
N ASN A 47 -0.96 30.49 5.76
CA ASN A 47 0.32 30.85 6.38
C ASN A 47 0.78 29.77 7.39
N GLU A 48 0.46 28.50 7.15
CA GLU A 48 0.81 27.43 8.08
C GLU A 48 2.30 27.04 7.92
N ASP A 49 3.04 27.10 9.02
CA ASP A 49 4.40 26.55 9.06
C ASP A 49 4.40 25.01 9.06
N SER A 50 5.55 24.41 8.71
CA SER A 50 5.69 22.95 8.61
C SER A 50 5.36 22.22 9.91
N GLN A 51 5.59 22.85 11.07
CA GLN A 51 5.32 22.25 12.38
C GLN A 51 3.83 22.16 12.67
N LYS A 52 3.08 23.23 12.33
CA LYS A 52 1.62 23.25 12.46
C LYS A 52 0.98 22.25 11.50
N ALA A 53 1.46 22.22 10.24
CA ALA A 53 1.02 21.25 9.23
C ALA A 53 1.23 19.80 9.72
N PHE A 54 2.40 19.48 10.29
CA PHE A 54 2.69 18.19 10.87
C PHE A 54 1.78 17.85 12.06
N THR A 55 1.58 18.80 12.97
CA THR A 55 0.70 18.62 14.13
C THR A 55 -0.73 18.35 13.71
N ARG A 56 -1.26 19.08 12.71
CA ARG A 56 -2.61 18.89 12.16
C ARG A 56 -2.83 17.48 11.62
N GLN A 57 -1.80 16.83 11.10
CA GLN A 57 -1.91 15.47 10.57
C GLN A 57 -2.34 14.44 11.63
N LYS A 58 -2.02 14.67 12.92
CA LYS A 58 -2.44 13.81 14.05
C LYS A 58 -3.96 13.70 14.22
N ARG A 59 -4.73 14.64 13.64
CA ARG A 59 -6.18 14.57 13.61
C ARG A 59 -6.71 13.46 12.69
N TYR A 60 -5.97 13.16 11.60
CA TYR A 60 -6.44 12.30 10.54
C TYR A 60 -5.75 10.94 10.50
N ARG A 61 -4.51 10.86 10.98
CA ARG A 61 -3.70 9.66 10.93
C ARG A 61 -2.90 9.47 12.21
N LEU A 62 -2.46 8.23 12.42
CA LEU A 62 -1.57 7.85 13.50
C LEU A 62 -0.16 7.72 12.93
N MET A 63 0.87 8.16 13.68
CA MET A 63 2.22 8.33 13.16
C MET A 63 3.24 7.82 14.16
N TRP A 64 3.95 6.76 13.80
CA TRP A 64 5.11 6.24 14.54
C TRP A 64 6.37 6.71 13.80
N MET A 65 7.01 7.76 14.31
CA MET A 65 8.07 8.48 13.61
C MET A 65 9.45 7.85 13.81
N ASP A 66 9.66 7.11 14.90
CA ASP A 66 10.96 6.60 15.32
C ASP A 66 11.10 5.08 15.15
N THR A 67 10.15 4.46 14.42
CA THR A 67 10.24 3.02 14.11
C THR A 67 11.44 2.73 13.26
N LYS A 68 12.10 1.61 13.54
CA LYS A 68 13.23 1.13 12.75
C LYS A 68 12.78 0.01 11.84
N TYR A 69 13.34 -0.01 10.64
CA TYR A 69 13.09 -1.10 9.71
C TYR A 69 13.73 -2.40 10.23
N GLU A 70 12.90 -3.42 10.35
CA GLU A 70 13.31 -4.81 10.58
C GLU A 70 12.54 -5.68 9.59
N PRO A 71 13.21 -6.53 8.79
CA PRO A 71 12.51 -7.49 7.92
C PRO A 71 11.56 -8.38 8.73
N GLY A 72 10.40 -8.72 8.16
CA GLY A 72 9.41 -9.55 8.79
C GLY A 72 8.01 -8.99 8.69
N GLU A 73 7.28 -8.99 9.81
CA GLU A 73 5.88 -8.60 9.88
C GLU A 73 5.71 -7.17 10.44
N VAL A 74 4.89 -6.37 9.78
CA VAL A 74 4.27 -5.18 10.35
C VAL A 74 2.77 -5.43 10.48
N LYS A 75 2.25 -5.33 11.71
CA LYS A 75 0.84 -5.51 12.00
C LYS A 75 0.28 -4.29 12.71
N VAL A 76 -0.91 -3.87 12.28
CA VAL A 76 -1.69 -2.80 12.92
C VAL A 76 -3.00 -3.37 13.39
N VAL A 77 -3.34 -3.11 14.64
CA VAL A 77 -4.66 -3.42 15.22
C VAL A 77 -5.37 -2.12 15.52
N ALA A 78 -6.54 -1.90 14.93
CA ALA A 78 -7.37 -0.72 15.18
C ALA A 78 -8.42 -1.01 16.25
N TYR A 79 -8.75 0.01 17.05
CA TYR A 79 -9.67 -0.08 18.17
C TYR A 79 -10.75 0.99 18.06
N ASP A 80 -11.95 0.64 18.52
CA ASP A 80 -13.07 1.58 18.67
C ASP A 80 -12.92 2.46 19.94
N ASP A 81 -13.91 3.33 20.17
CA ASP A 81 -13.92 4.21 21.36
C ASP A 81 -14.09 3.45 22.68
N ALA A 82 -14.58 2.21 22.65
CA ALA A 82 -14.66 1.31 23.82
C ALA A 82 -13.36 0.52 24.07
N GLY A 83 -12.34 0.70 23.20
CA GLY A 83 -11.08 0.00 23.31
C GLY A 83 -11.10 -1.44 22.77
N LYS A 84 -12.17 -1.84 22.08
CA LYS A 84 -12.29 -3.16 21.46
C LYS A 84 -11.54 -3.18 20.12
N ALA A 85 -10.77 -4.24 19.88
CA ALA A 85 -10.16 -4.49 18.59
C ALA A 85 -11.22 -4.74 17.50
N VAL A 86 -11.18 -3.98 16.41
CA VAL A 86 -12.22 -3.98 15.37
C VAL A 86 -11.68 -4.23 13.97
N ALA A 87 -10.38 -4.02 13.75
CA ALA A 87 -9.74 -4.32 12.46
C ALA A 87 -8.27 -4.65 12.66
N THR A 88 -7.74 -5.46 11.78
CA THR A 88 -6.30 -5.79 11.74
C THR A 88 -5.82 -5.78 10.29
N GLN A 89 -4.66 -5.18 10.07
CA GLN A 89 -3.95 -5.22 8.80
C GLN A 89 -2.53 -5.70 9.04
N THR A 90 -2.08 -6.62 8.20
CA THR A 90 -0.72 -7.16 8.27
C THR A 90 -0.03 -7.03 6.91
N VAL A 91 1.25 -6.66 6.93
CA VAL A 91 2.12 -6.59 5.76
C VAL A 91 3.42 -7.33 6.11
N HIS A 92 3.91 -8.14 5.19
CA HIS A 92 5.16 -8.87 5.35
C HIS A 92 6.25 -8.34 4.43
N THR A 93 7.49 -8.45 4.86
CA THR A 93 8.64 -8.28 3.98
C THR A 93 8.62 -9.38 2.92
N ALA A 94 8.66 -9.00 1.66
CA ALA A 94 8.70 -9.94 0.56
C ALA A 94 10.06 -10.65 0.48
N GLY A 95 10.00 -11.91 0.15
CA GLY A 95 11.16 -12.70 -0.27
C GLY A 95 11.51 -12.48 -1.75
N ARG A 96 12.25 -13.45 -2.31
CA ARG A 96 12.60 -13.41 -3.75
C ARG A 96 11.35 -13.61 -4.60
N ALA A 97 11.28 -12.89 -5.73
CA ALA A 97 10.22 -13.04 -6.72
C ALA A 97 10.08 -14.51 -7.14
N HIS A 98 8.86 -15.03 -7.12
CA HIS A 98 8.57 -16.43 -7.39
C HIS A 98 7.60 -16.61 -8.56
N HIS A 99 6.48 -15.90 -8.60
CA HIS A 99 5.49 -16.02 -9.67
C HIS A 99 4.72 -14.71 -9.90
N LEU A 100 3.96 -14.72 -11.00
CA LEU A 100 3.02 -13.63 -11.31
C LEU A 100 1.64 -14.02 -10.79
N GLU A 101 1.01 -13.09 -10.10
CA GLU A 101 -0.38 -13.17 -9.68
C GLU A 101 -1.23 -12.24 -10.55
N LEU A 102 -2.32 -12.74 -11.10
CA LEU A 102 -3.24 -11.97 -11.93
C LEU A 102 -4.60 -11.86 -11.23
N SER A 103 -5.15 -10.66 -11.20
CA SER A 103 -6.47 -10.39 -10.64
C SER A 103 -7.24 -9.47 -11.56
N ALA A 104 -8.40 -9.93 -12.05
CA ALA A 104 -9.30 -9.13 -12.86
C ALA A 104 -10.36 -8.43 -11.99
N ASP A 105 -10.71 -7.18 -12.32
CA ASP A 105 -11.80 -6.46 -11.67
C ASP A 105 -13.17 -7.10 -11.96
N ARG A 106 -13.28 -7.73 -13.13
CA ARG A 106 -14.46 -8.47 -13.56
C ARG A 106 -14.07 -9.62 -14.50
N THR A 107 -14.79 -10.73 -14.42
CA THR A 107 -14.53 -11.94 -15.20
C THR A 107 -15.42 -12.06 -16.43
N THR A 108 -16.40 -11.16 -16.59
CA THR A 108 -17.33 -11.13 -17.74
C THR A 108 -17.42 -9.70 -18.23
N ILE A 109 -17.31 -9.54 -19.56
CA ILE A 109 -17.52 -8.26 -20.27
C ILE A 109 -18.51 -8.46 -21.41
N SER A 110 -19.20 -7.39 -21.80
CA SER A 110 -20.14 -7.37 -22.92
C SER A 110 -19.40 -7.34 -24.26
N PRO A 111 -19.86 -8.08 -25.29
CA PRO A 111 -19.20 -8.10 -26.60
C PRO A 111 -19.61 -6.90 -27.47
N ASP A 112 -19.59 -5.68 -26.91
CA ASP A 112 -20.03 -4.43 -27.57
C ASP A 112 -18.87 -3.60 -28.13
N GLY A 113 -17.63 -4.07 -27.99
CA GLY A 113 -16.41 -3.38 -28.41
C GLY A 113 -16.02 -2.17 -27.55
N LYS A 114 -16.73 -1.92 -26.45
CA LYS A 114 -16.51 -0.79 -25.53
C LYS A 114 -16.24 -1.23 -24.11
N ASP A 115 -16.82 -2.34 -23.68
CA ASP A 115 -16.64 -2.85 -22.32
C ASP A 115 -15.23 -3.41 -22.14
N ILE A 116 -14.62 -3.13 -20.98
CA ILE A 116 -13.24 -3.49 -20.66
C ILE A 116 -13.16 -4.14 -19.29
N SER A 117 -12.17 -5.02 -19.10
CA SER A 117 -11.75 -5.52 -17.80
C SER A 117 -10.31 -5.07 -17.51
N PHE A 118 -10.08 -4.62 -16.28
CA PHE A 118 -8.75 -4.28 -15.79
C PHE A 118 -8.14 -5.49 -15.09
N VAL A 119 -6.99 -5.92 -15.58
CA VAL A 119 -6.24 -7.03 -14.99
C VAL A 119 -5.00 -6.47 -14.29
N THR A 120 -4.99 -6.58 -12.97
CA THR A 120 -3.80 -6.27 -12.17
C THR A 120 -2.85 -7.45 -12.20
N VAL A 121 -1.59 -7.20 -12.52
CA VAL A 121 -0.51 -8.19 -12.46
C VAL A 121 0.46 -7.79 -11.36
N ARG A 122 0.78 -8.72 -10.48
CA ARG A 122 1.73 -8.54 -9.37
C ARG A 122 2.83 -9.57 -9.45
N VAL A 123 4.06 -9.15 -9.20
CA VAL A 123 5.16 -10.08 -8.93
C VAL A 123 5.12 -10.39 -7.44
N VAL A 124 5.01 -11.65 -7.08
CA VAL A 124 4.93 -12.07 -5.68
C VAL A 124 6.00 -13.11 -5.35
N ASP A 125 6.32 -13.19 -4.07
CA ASP A 125 7.20 -14.24 -3.55
C ASP A 125 6.43 -15.60 -3.40
N LYS A 126 7.09 -16.60 -2.85
CA LYS A 126 6.49 -17.94 -2.65
C LYS A 126 5.29 -17.93 -1.68
N ASP A 127 5.20 -16.95 -0.80
CA ASP A 127 4.17 -16.79 0.23
C ASP A 127 3.05 -15.81 -0.20
N GLY A 128 3.12 -15.28 -1.44
CA GLY A 128 2.14 -14.35 -1.99
C GLY A 128 2.38 -12.88 -1.60
N ASN A 129 3.50 -12.55 -0.98
CA ASN A 129 3.83 -11.16 -0.66
C ASN A 129 4.29 -10.42 -1.91
N LEU A 130 3.78 -9.20 -2.11
CA LEU A 130 4.18 -8.35 -3.23
C LEU A 130 5.68 -8.01 -3.16
N VAL A 131 6.40 -8.25 -4.26
CA VAL A 131 7.79 -7.83 -4.45
C VAL A 131 7.79 -6.47 -5.15
N PRO A 132 7.97 -5.35 -4.42
CA PRO A 132 7.66 -4.02 -4.95
C PRO A 132 8.74 -3.46 -5.87
N ASP A 133 9.94 -3.98 -5.81
CA ASP A 133 11.13 -3.50 -6.52
C ASP A 133 11.53 -4.40 -7.71
N ASP A 134 10.66 -5.34 -8.11
CA ASP A 134 10.90 -6.19 -9.27
C ASP A 134 10.60 -5.44 -10.57
N GLY A 135 11.64 -5.02 -11.28
CA GLY A 135 11.56 -4.25 -12.53
C GLY A 135 11.62 -5.10 -13.79
N ARG A 136 11.25 -6.38 -13.74
CA ARG A 136 11.28 -7.26 -14.93
C ARG A 136 10.28 -6.85 -15.98
N LEU A 137 10.69 -7.00 -17.25
CA LEU A 137 9.81 -6.79 -18.39
C LEU A 137 8.73 -7.88 -18.45
N LEU A 138 7.46 -7.47 -18.42
CA LEU A 138 6.31 -8.34 -18.61
C LEU A 138 5.81 -8.26 -20.06
N LYS A 139 5.43 -9.42 -20.63
CA LYS A 139 4.81 -9.51 -21.95
C LYS A 139 3.40 -10.04 -21.82
N PHE A 140 2.46 -9.35 -22.43
CA PHE A 140 1.03 -9.68 -22.38
C PHE A 140 0.59 -10.32 -23.70
N LYS A 141 -0.16 -11.41 -23.60
CA LYS A 141 -0.82 -12.05 -24.74
C LYS A 141 -2.27 -12.32 -24.36
N VAL A 142 -3.18 -11.83 -25.17
CA VAL A 142 -4.62 -12.10 -25.07
C VAL A 142 -5.00 -13.06 -26.19
N THR A 143 -5.82 -14.08 -25.88
CA THR A 143 -6.35 -15.07 -26.84
C THR A 143 -7.86 -15.19 -26.63
N GLY A 144 -8.57 -15.58 -27.68
CA GLY A 144 -10.04 -15.70 -27.67
C GLY A 144 -10.74 -14.46 -28.23
N ALA A 145 -11.96 -14.18 -27.75
CA ALA A 145 -12.81 -13.13 -28.29
C ALA A 145 -12.44 -11.70 -27.85
N GLY A 146 -11.57 -11.56 -26.85
CA GLY A 146 -11.08 -10.26 -26.37
C GLY A 146 -9.81 -9.81 -27.09
N SER A 147 -9.50 -8.52 -26.98
CA SER A 147 -8.26 -7.92 -27.50
C SER A 147 -7.55 -7.11 -26.43
N PHE A 148 -6.22 -7.09 -26.48
CA PHE A 148 -5.40 -6.21 -25.66
C PHE A 148 -5.67 -4.73 -26.01
N ARG A 149 -5.83 -3.90 -25.01
CA ARG A 149 -6.05 -2.45 -25.21
C ARG A 149 -4.84 -1.63 -24.75
N ALA A 150 -4.39 -1.84 -23.53
CA ALA A 150 -3.31 -1.06 -22.94
C ALA A 150 -2.69 -1.80 -21.75
N ALA A 151 -1.46 -1.46 -21.42
CA ALA A 151 -0.82 -1.79 -20.16
C ALA A 151 -0.10 -0.55 -19.61
N ALA A 152 0.03 -0.51 -18.30
CA ALA A 152 0.83 0.49 -17.61
C ALA A 152 1.54 -0.17 -16.43
N SER A 153 2.76 0.22 -16.17
CA SER A 153 3.46 -0.15 -14.95
C SER A 153 2.96 0.69 -13.76
N GLY A 154 3.23 0.25 -12.54
CA GLY A 154 2.99 1.03 -11.33
C GLY A 154 3.97 2.20 -11.15
N ASN A 155 4.93 2.38 -12.05
CA ASN A 155 5.90 3.47 -12.01
C ASN A 155 5.29 4.77 -12.58
N PRO A 156 5.01 5.79 -11.75
CA PRO A 156 4.40 7.04 -12.22
C PRO A 156 5.33 7.88 -13.10
N ALA A 157 6.63 7.57 -13.13
CA ALA A 157 7.62 8.24 -13.96
C ALA A 157 7.91 7.50 -15.29
N SER A 158 7.21 6.38 -15.56
CA SER A 158 7.37 5.67 -16.83
C SER A 158 6.83 6.51 -17.99
N LEU A 159 7.61 6.56 -19.06
CA LEU A 159 7.25 7.19 -20.34
C LEU A 159 6.84 6.14 -21.40
N ASP A 160 6.68 4.90 -21.01
CA ASP A 160 6.32 3.82 -21.92
C ASP A 160 4.92 4.03 -22.51
N ALA A 161 4.79 3.71 -23.78
CA ALA A 161 3.52 3.86 -24.48
C ALA A 161 2.54 2.76 -24.06
N PHE A 162 1.39 3.11 -23.50
CA PHE A 162 0.38 2.19 -22.93
C PHE A 162 -0.17 1.15 -23.90
N HIS A 163 -0.12 1.40 -25.20
CA HIS A 163 -0.62 0.46 -26.22
C HIS A 163 0.35 -0.69 -26.53
N LEU A 164 1.55 -0.67 -25.98
CA LEU A 164 2.50 -1.77 -26.17
C LEU A 164 2.12 -2.96 -25.27
N PRO A 165 2.19 -4.21 -25.79
CA PRO A 165 1.87 -5.42 -25.01
C PRO A 165 3.00 -5.86 -24.09
N GLN A 166 3.84 -4.94 -23.66
CA GLN A 166 4.97 -5.20 -22.75
C GLN A 166 5.30 -3.97 -21.91
N HIS A 167 5.57 -4.18 -20.64
CA HIS A 167 5.97 -3.18 -19.65
C HIS A 167 6.85 -3.80 -18.57
#